data_c3003da9d41593091d3d1e08b578b581
#
_entry.id   c3003da9d41593091d3d1e08b578b581
#
_cell.length_a   1.000
_cell.length_b   1.000
_cell.length_c   1.000
_cell.angle_alpha   90.00
_cell.angle_beta   90.00
_cell.angle_gamma   90.00
#
_symmetry.space_group_name_H-M   'P 1'
#
loop_
_entity.id
_entity.type
_entity.pdbx_description
1 polymer ?
#
loop_
_entity_poly.entity_id
_entity_poly.type
_entity_poly.pdbx_seq_one_letter_code
_entity_poly.pdbx_strand_id
1 'polypeptide(L)'
;MLEIEYICECQSTQIKLIEDIKSFKKYPPCAIVADYQSDGIGSRANSWQSPKGNLYLSFAIDAKDLPSDLEPVSASIYFAYILVLALREKGSKLWLKWPNDIYLGEHKIAGIITTKIKSV
;
A
#
# COMPACT_ATOMS: atom_id res chain seq x y z
N MET A 1 13.56 -3.33 12.54
CA MET A 1 13.97 -2.79 11.22
C MET A 1 12.98 -3.25 10.16
N LEU A 2 12.62 -2.40 9.23
CA LEU A 2 11.75 -2.77 8.11
C LEU A 2 12.48 -3.69 7.14
N GLU A 3 11.91 -4.86 6.90
CA GLU A 3 12.44 -5.81 5.92
C GLU A 3 11.67 -5.61 4.60
N ILE A 4 12.41 -5.38 3.50
CA ILE A 4 11.82 -5.13 2.19
C ILE A 4 12.28 -6.22 1.22
N GLU A 5 11.33 -6.93 0.63
CA GLU A 5 11.60 -7.89 -0.43
C GLU A 5 11.36 -7.24 -1.80
N TYR A 6 12.32 -7.37 -2.71
CA TYR A 6 12.19 -6.87 -4.08
C TYR A 6 12.04 -8.07 -5.01
N ILE A 7 10.93 -8.08 -5.78
CA ILE A 7 10.63 -9.17 -6.72
C ILE A 7 10.32 -8.59 -8.10
N CYS A 8 10.57 -9.36 -9.15
CA CYS A 8 10.30 -8.92 -10.51
C CYS A 8 8.81 -8.91 -10.82
N GLU A 9 8.11 -9.94 -10.38
CA GLU A 9 6.71 -10.16 -10.76
C GLU A 9 5.96 -10.92 -9.68
N CYS A 10 4.68 -10.58 -9.51
CA CYS A 10 3.73 -11.34 -8.72
C CYS A 10 2.32 -11.04 -9.22
N GLN A 11 1.34 -11.79 -8.78
CA GLN A 11 -0.06 -11.48 -9.11
C GLN A 11 -0.45 -10.14 -8.49
N SER A 12 -0.19 -9.98 -7.19
CA SER A 12 -0.47 -8.77 -6.44
C SER A 12 0.45 -8.73 -5.23
N THR A 13 1.11 -7.59 -5.00
CA THR A 13 1.94 -7.41 -3.79
C THR A 13 1.11 -7.54 -2.53
N GLN A 14 -0.15 -7.07 -2.55
CA GLN A 14 -1.03 -7.14 -1.39
C GLN A 14 -1.38 -8.58 -1.04
N ILE A 15 -1.80 -9.37 -2.03
CA ILE A 15 -2.13 -10.78 -1.82
C ILE A 15 -0.91 -11.56 -1.35
N LYS A 16 0.24 -11.34 -2.00
CA LYS A 16 1.47 -12.05 -1.63
C LYS A 16 1.89 -11.73 -0.19
N LEU A 17 1.85 -10.46 0.20
CA LEU A 17 2.23 -10.07 1.56
C LEU A 17 1.30 -10.69 2.59
N ILE A 18 -0.01 -10.67 2.34
CA ILE A 18 -0.98 -11.28 3.25
C ILE A 18 -0.72 -12.78 3.39
N GLU A 19 -0.47 -13.48 2.29
CA GLU A 19 -0.17 -14.92 2.31
C GLU A 19 1.12 -15.20 3.08
N ASP A 20 2.16 -14.41 2.87
CA ASP A 20 3.44 -14.59 3.55
C ASP A 20 3.33 -14.37 5.06
N ILE A 21 2.51 -13.40 5.49
CA ILE A 21 2.28 -13.17 6.91
C ILE A 21 1.45 -14.31 7.51
N LYS A 22 0.39 -14.74 6.84
CA LYS A 22 -0.47 -15.83 7.32
C LYS A 22 0.26 -17.16 7.39
N SER A 23 1.25 -17.39 6.56
CA SER A 23 2.06 -18.61 6.55
C SER A 23 3.34 -18.48 7.38
N PHE A 24 3.50 -17.39 8.13
CA PHE A 24 4.64 -17.14 9.01
C PHE A 24 5.98 -17.03 8.28
N LYS A 25 5.95 -16.65 6.99
CA LYS A 25 7.16 -16.36 6.23
C LYS A 25 7.66 -14.94 6.46
N LYS A 26 6.78 -14.04 6.84
CA LYS A 26 7.10 -12.65 7.13
C LYS A 26 6.39 -12.16 8.38
N TYR A 27 7.01 -11.22 9.07
CA TYR A 27 6.47 -10.59 10.26
C TYR A 27 6.51 -9.07 10.13
N PRO A 28 5.42 -8.36 10.47
CA PRO A 28 5.44 -6.89 10.47
C PRO A 28 6.50 -6.33 11.42
N PRO A 29 7.16 -5.21 11.12
CA PRO A 29 7.00 -4.44 9.89
C PRO A 29 7.77 -5.05 8.71
N CYS A 30 7.10 -5.20 7.59
CA CYS A 30 7.71 -5.77 6.39
C CYS A 30 7.04 -5.20 5.13
N ALA A 31 7.70 -5.33 4.00
CA ALA A 31 7.21 -4.79 2.74
C ALA A 31 7.64 -5.66 1.56
N ILE A 32 6.87 -5.57 0.48
CA ILE A 32 7.19 -6.17 -0.81
C ILE A 32 7.08 -5.10 -1.88
N VAL A 33 8.07 -5.04 -2.75
CA VAL A 33 8.07 -4.19 -3.96
C VAL A 33 8.19 -5.09 -5.17
N ALA A 34 7.33 -4.89 -6.17
CA ALA A 34 7.37 -5.62 -7.43
C ALA A 34 7.52 -4.66 -8.61
N ASP A 35 8.19 -5.12 -9.67
CA ASP A 35 8.27 -4.36 -10.91
C ASP A 35 6.98 -4.43 -11.73
N TYR A 36 6.24 -5.51 -11.56
CA TYR A 36 5.05 -5.80 -12.36
C TYR A 36 4.06 -6.64 -11.56
N GLN A 37 2.76 -6.35 -11.74
CA GLN A 37 1.68 -7.18 -11.18
C GLN A 37 0.81 -7.72 -12.31
N SER A 38 0.58 -9.03 -12.32
CA SER A 38 -0.26 -9.67 -13.34
C SER A 38 -1.75 -9.57 -13.02
N ASP A 39 -2.10 -9.34 -11.76
CA ASP A 39 -3.50 -9.30 -11.29
C ASP A 39 -3.61 -8.29 -10.15
N GLY A 40 -3.20 -7.05 -10.41
CA GLY A 40 -3.27 -5.96 -9.44
C GLY A 40 -4.70 -5.67 -9.03
N ILE A 41 -4.89 -5.32 -7.76
CA ILE A 41 -6.21 -5.03 -7.20
C ILE A 41 -6.29 -3.58 -6.73
N GLY A 42 -7.44 -2.96 -6.98
CA GLY A 42 -7.79 -1.64 -6.47
C GLY A 42 -8.89 -1.75 -5.43
N SER A 43 -9.47 -0.62 -5.08
CA SER A 43 -10.59 -0.58 -4.15
C SER A 43 -11.79 -1.33 -4.71
N ARG A 44 -12.61 -1.92 -3.84
CA ARG A 44 -13.84 -2.66 -4.18
C ARG A 44 -13.58 -3.81 -5.15
N ALA A 45 -12.42 -4.48 -5.02
CA ALA A 45 -12.04 -5.61 -5.86
C ALA A 45 -11.90 -5.26 -7.36
N ASN A 46 -11.78 -3.99 -7.71
CA ASN A 46 -11.48 -3.57 -9.09
C ASN A 46 -10.05 -3.99 -9.46
N SER A 47 -9.85 -4.32 -10.72
CA SER A 47 -8.51 -4.59 -11.22
C SER A 47 -7.71 -3.29 -11.33
N TRP A 48 -6.40 -3.41 -11.14
CA TRP A 48 -5.46 -2.30 -11.25
C TRP A 48 -4.39 -2.65 -12.27
N GLN A 49 -4.34 -1.89 -13.36
CA GLN A 49 -3.31 -2.08 -14.39
C GLN A 49 -1.94 -1.79 -13.80
N SER A 50 -1.02 -2.75 -13.95
CA SER A 50 0.27 -2.69 -13.25
C SER A 50 1.44 -2.98 -14.18
N PRO A 51 1.64 -2.17 -15.25
CA PRO A 51 2.78 -2.36 -16.15
C PRO A 51 4.09 -2.00 -15.47
N LYS A 52 5.20 -2.45 -16.04
CA LYS A 52 6.54 -2.09 -15.56
C LYS A 52 6.77 -0.59 -15.62
N GLY A 53 7.60 -0.10 -14.72
CA GLY A 53 7.98 1.31 -14.69
C GLY A 53 7.27 2.14 -13.62
N ASN A 54 6.45 1.51 -12.81
CA ASN A 54 5.74 2.15 -11.70
C ASN A 54 6.11 1.49 -10.37
N LEU A 55 5.64 2.06 -9.29
CA LEU A 55 5.86 1.53 -7.95
C LEU A 55 4.66 0.68 -7.53
N TYR A 56 4.90 -0.58 -7.27
CA TYR A 56 3.93 -1.48 -6.65
C TYR A 56 4.51 -1.94 -5.33
N LEU A 57 3.96 -1.38 -4.26
CA LEU A 57 4.47 -1.54 -2.91
C LEU A 57 3.32 -1.95 -1.99
N SER A 58 3.52 -3.02 -1.24
CA SER A 58 2.68 -3.33 -0.10
C SER A 58 3.55 -3.40 1.15
N PHE A 59 3.06 -2.88 2.26
CA PHE A 59 3.74 -2.98 3.53
C PHE A 59 2.75 -3.35 4.63
N ALA A 60 3.28 -3.96 5.68
CA ALA A 60 2.48 -4.37 6.82
C ALA A 60 3.04 -3.77 8.10
N ILE A 61 2.14 -3.28 8.92
CA ILE A 61 2.45 -2.72 10.24
C ILE A 61 1.53 -3.41 11.24
N ASP A 62 2.07 -3.70 12.42
CA ASP A 62 1.27 -4.21 13.52
C ASP A 62 0.27 -3.13 13.97
N ALA A 63 -0.98 -3.51 14.18
CA ALA A 63 -2.02 -2.57 14.56
C ALA A 63 -1.72 -1.83 15.87
N LYS A 64 -0.97 -2.45 16.77
CA LYS A 64 -0.57 -1.81 18.04
C LYS A 64 0.35 -0.60 17.84
N ASP A 65 1.02 -0.51 16.69
CA ASP A 65 1.92 0.59 16.37
C ASP A 65 1.23 1.73 15.63
N LEU A 66 -0.08 1.62 15.41
CA LEU A 66 -0.92 2.67 14.81
C LEU A 66 -1.63 3.48 15.90
N PRO A 67 -2.10 4.69 15.58
CA PRO A 67 -2.90 5.46 16.54
C PRO A 67 -4.09 4.65 17.06
N SER A 68 -4.30 4.68 18.38
CA SER A 68 -5.35 3.88 19.02
C SER A 68 -6.76 4.29 18.61
N ASP A 69 -6.92 5.54 18.17
CA ASP A 69 -8.19 6.10 17.71
C ASP A 69 -8.41 6.00 16.20
N LEU A 70 -7.51 5.30 15.49
CA LEU A 70 -7.65 5.12 14.06
C LEU A 70 -8.73 4.09 13.75
N GLU A 71 -9.84 4.54 13.18
CA GLU A 71 -10.91 3.66 12.73
C GLU A 71 -10.49 2.89 11.47
N PRO A 72 -10.83 1.59 11.36
CA PRO A 72 -10.48 0.81 10.16
C PRO A 72 -10.95 1.43 8.85
N VAL A 73 -12.12 2.06 8.85
CA VAL A 73 -12.67 2.72 7.66
C VAL A 73 -11.82 3.91 7.22
N SER A 74 -11.03 4.48 8.13
CA SER A 74 -10.17 5.63 7.86
C SER A 74 -8.73 5.26 7.55
N ALA A 75 -8.40 3.96 7.54
CA ALA A 75 -7.01 3.53 7.41
C ALA A 75 -6.39 3.95 6.08
N SER A 76 -7.09 3.80 4.96
CA SER A 76 -6.53 4.15 3.66
C SER A 76 -6.26 5.65 3.52
N ILE A 77 -7.17 6.51 4.02
CA ILE A 77 -6.93 7.95 3.98
C ILE A 77 -5.77 8.36 4.90
N TYR A 78 -5.63 7.69 6.04
CA TYR A 78 -4.53 7.93 6.96
C TYR A 78 -3.18 7.65 6.29
N PHE A 79 -3.02 6.48 5.66
CA PHE A 79 -1.78 6.13 4.98
C PHE A 79 -1.52 6.99 3.76
N ALA A 80 -2.57 7.30 2.99
CA ALA A 80 -2.44 8.18 1.83
C ALA A 80 -1.98 9.59 2.24
N TYR A 81 -2.50 10.12 3.33
CA TYR A 81 -2.12 11.42 3.85
C TYR A 81 -0.65 11.45 4.26
N ILE A 82 -0.20 10.42 4.99
CA ILE A 82 1.21 10.32 5.41
C ILE A 82 2.13 10.28 4.19
N LEU A 83 1.78 9.50 3.17
CA LEU A 83 2.58 9.40 1.95
C LEU A 83 2.65 10.74 1.23
N VAL A 84 1.53 11.42 1.09
CA VAL A 84 1.48 12.74 0.43
C VAL A 84 2.33 13.75 1.20
N LEU A 85 2.25 13.78 2.53
CA LEU A 85 3.08 14.66 3.34
C LEU A 85 4.58 14.39 3.14
N ALA A 86 4.96 13.13 3.15
CA ALA A 86 6.37 12.75 2.98
C ALA A 86 6.90 13.18 1.60
N LEU A 87 6.09 12.99 0.55
CA LEU A 87 6.50 13.37 -0.79
C LEU A 87 6.50 14.88 -1.00
N ARG A 88 5.59 15.60 -0.35
CA ARG A 88 5.59 17.07 -0.38
C ARG A 88 6.83 17.68 0.27
N GLU A 89 7.34 17.06 1.32
CA GLU A 89 8.62 17.48 1.92
C GLU A 89 9.78 17.34 0.93
N LYS A 90 9.67 16.46 -0.03
CA LYS A 90 10.65 16.27 -1.11
C LYS A 90 10.39 17.18 -2.31
N GLY A 91 9.45 18.10 -2.22
CA GLY A 91 9.13 19.04 -3.30
C GLY A 91 8.01 18.62 -4.24
N SER A 92 7.33 17.51 -3.94
CA SER A 92 6.21 17.07 -4.78
C SER A 92 4.99 17.96 -4.62
N LYS A 93 4.20 18.11 -5.70
CA LYS A 93 2.93 18.82 -5.70
C LYS A 93 1.73 17.87 -5.67
N LEU A 94 1.92 16.68 -5.19
CA LEU A 94 0.85 15.70 -5.04
C LEU A 94 -0.22 16.19 -4.07
N TRP A 95 -1.46 15.80 -4.33
CA TRP A 95 -2.57 16.06 -3.42
C TRP A 95 -3.45 14.84 -3.28
N LEU A 96 -4.19 14.79 -2.18
CA LEU A 96 -5.01 13.65 -1.81
C LEU A 96 -6.46 13.92 -2.20
N LYS A 97 -7.04 12.98 -2.94
CA LYS A 97 -8.46 12.97 -3.23
C LYS A 97 -9.11 11.85 -2.42
N TRP A 98 -10.08 12.23 -1.61
CA TRP A 98 -10.82 11.29 -0.77
C TRP A 98 -11.41 10.15 -1.60
N PRO A 99 -11.41 8.90 -1.10
CA PRO A 99 -10.84 8.48 0.20
C PRO A 99 -9.41 7.93 0.10
N ASN A 100 -8.93 7.55 -1.09
CA ASN A 100 -7.70 6.77 -1.19
C ASN A 100 -6.89 7.04 -2.46
N ASP A 101 -7.15 8.15 -3.15
CA ASP A 101 -6.52 8.47 -4.43
C ASP A 101 -5.51 9.59 -4.28
N ILE A 102 -4.40 9.48 -5.00
CA ILE A 102 -3.36 10.50 -5.03
C ILE A 102 -3.28 11.07 -6.43
N TYR A 103 -3.33 12.39 -6.52
CA TYR A 103 -3.38 13.13 -7.77
C TYR A 103 -2.18 14.05 -7.94
N LEU A 104 -1.80 14.26 -9.18
CA LEU A 104 -0.91 15.34 -9.58
C LEU A 104 -1.65 16.16 -10.64
N GLY A 105 -1.95 17.45 -10.31
CA GLY A 105 -2.85 18.23 -11.13
C GLY A 105 -4.22 17.57 -11.22
N GLU A 106 -4.67 17.29 -12.43
CA GLU A 106 -5.98 16.65 -12.65
C GLU A 106 -5.88 15.14 -12.89
N HIS A 107 -4.66 14.57 -12.77
CA HIS A 107 -4.43 13.16 -13.08
C HIS A 107 -4.23 12.34 -11.83
N LYS A 108 -4.96 11.23 -11.74
CA LYS A 108 -4.74 10.22 -10.72
C LYS A 108 -3.45 9.48 -11.03
N ILE A 109 -2.51 9.49 -10.09
CA ILE A 109 -1.22 8.84 -10.27
C ILE A 109 -1.02 7.66 -9.34
N ALA A 110 -1.80 7.54 -8.27
CA ALA A 110 -1.65 6.43 -7.33
C ALA A 110 -2.95 6.19 -6.58
N GLY A 111 -3.06 5.01 -6.03
CA GLY A 111 -4.13 4.64 -5.13
C GLY A 111 -3.57 3.81 -3.99
N ILE A 112 -4.26 3.80 -2.87
CA ILE A 112 -3.89 3.03 -1.70
C ILE A 112 -5.08 2.20 -1.25
N ILE A 113 -4.85 0.91 -1.05
CA ILE A 113 -5.85 0.03 -0.43
C ILE A 113 -5.27 -0.51 0.87
N THR A 114 -6.12 -0.75 1.84
CA THR A 114 -5.73 -1.31 3.12
C THR A 114 -6.55 -2.55 3.44
N THR A 115 -5.92 -3.49 4.11
CA THR A 115 -6.56 -4.71 4.56
C THR A 115 -6.14 -4.94 6.01
N LYS A 116 -7.10 -5.20 6.87
CA LYS A 116 -6.81 -5.60 8.25
C LYS A 116 -6.89 -7.12 8.33
N ILE A 117 -5.81 -7.73 8.80
CA ILE A 117 -5.79 -9.18 9.02
C ILE A 117 -5.67 -9.44 10.52
N LYS A 118 -6.32 -10.50 10.98
CA LYS A 118 -6.23 -10.89 12.38
C LYS A 118 -4.89 -11.58 12.63
N SER A 119 -4.27 -11.26 13.76
CA SER A 119 -3.12 -12.02 14.23
C SER A 119 -3.56 -13.43 14.57
N VAL A 120 -2.71 -14.35 14.31
CA VAL A 120 -2.96 -15.76 14.57
C VAL A 120 -2.36 -16.16 15.91
#